data_69208f3b8edd1a546a75ad1dd7aba1a8
#
_entry.id   69208f3b8edd1a546a75ad1dd7aba1a8
#
_cell.length_a   1.000
_cell.length_b   1.000
_cell.length_c   1.000
_cell.angle_alpha   90.00
_cell.angle_beta   90.00
_cell.angle_gamma   90.00
#
_symmetry.space_group_name_H-M   'P 1'
#
loop_
_entity.id
_entity.type
_entity.pdbx_description
1 polymer ?
#
loop_
_entity_poly.entity_id
_entity_poly.type
_entity_poly.pdbx_seq_one_letter_code
_entity_poly.pdbx_strand_id
1 'polypeptide(L)'
;MSTSDATNARSLTELLHRDQAIAAHVLRLANSPLYRPRVPLVSLQQAISRLGLTTLREIVITVSMQSRLFNVSSYATEARALWQHAVHTAAYAREIARRCRRNVEVAFLGGLLHDVSKPVLLLALADLQAQGPEPIPPAVVTMALDVYHTQVGALLASTWALPAEVCASMAYHHDYSAAPAHPEAALVTCLADRVAYACVQPEIVFEPLYHDPLWTQLNLYPDDVEALLGKHQAIVQFAEAIG
;
A
#
# COMPACT_ATOMS: atom_id res chain seq x y z
N MET A 1 -22.33 12.05 12.98
CA MET A 1 -20.88 12.21 13.17
C MET A 1 -20.64 12.44 14.66
N SER A 2 -19.77 11.64 15.28
CA SER A 2 -19.39 11.87 16.67
C SER A 2 -18.51 13.15 16.78
N THR A 3 -18.44 13.75 17.97
CA THR A 3 -17.55 14.91 18.23
C THR A 3 -16.10 14.58 17.90
N SER A 4 -15.66 13.33 18.08
CA SER A 4 -14.35 12.82 17.71
C SER A 4 -14.11 12.85 16.19
N ASP A 5 -15.11 12.45 15.39
CA ASP A 5 -14.99 12.43 13.92
C ASP A 5 -14.92 13.84 13.33
N ALA A 6 -15.67 14.79 13.91
CA ALA A 6 -15.63 16.19 13.48
C ALA A 6 -14.27 16.83 13.79
N THR A 7 -13.68 16.54 14.97
CA THR A 7 -12.33 17.02 15.35
C THR A 7 -11.27 16.42 14.42
N ASN A 8 -11.34 15.13 14.13
CA ASN A 8 -10.42 14.44 13.24
C ASN A 8 -10.50 14.98 11.79
N ALA A 9 -11.72 15.23 11.29
CA ALA A 9 -11.93 15.82 9.95
C ALA A 9 -11.34 17.22 9.85
N ARG A 10 -11.53 18.04 10.90
CA ARG A 10 -10.97 19.40 10.95
C ARG A 10 -9.45 19.37 10.95
N SER A 11 -8.83 18.56 11.82
CA SER A 11 -7.36 18.43 11.90
C SER A 11 -6.76 17.94 10.59
N LEU A 12 -7.39 16.99 9.89
CA LEU A 12 -6.94 16.52 8.58
C LEU A 12 -7.06 17.62 7.52
N THR A 13 -8.16 18.36 7.53
CA THR A 13 -8.38 19.49 6.59
C THR A 13 -7.37 20.60 6.84
N GLU A 14 -7.07 20.94 8.10
CA GLU A 14 -6.04 21.93 8.45
C GLU A 14 -4.64 21.50 8.00
N LEU A 15 -4.29 20.21 8.15
CA LEU A 15 -3.03 19.67 7.65
C LEU A 15 -2.90 19.85 6.14
N LEU A 16 -3.96 19.51 5.40
CA LEU A 16 -3.99 19.60 3.94
C LEU A 16 -4.01 21.06 3.43
N HIS A 17 -4.58 21.99 4.18
CA HIS A 17 -4.52 23.42 3.82
C HIS A 17 -3.11 24.03 3.93
N ARG A 18 -2.22 23.41 4.71
CA ARG A 18 -0.82 23.85 4.84
C ARG A 18 0.05 23.43 3.67
N ASP A 19 -0.35 22.39 2.92
CA ASP A 19 0.37 21.88 1.76
C ASP A 19 -0.58 21.73 0.56
N GLN A 20 -0.57 22.75 -0.30
CA GLN A 20 -1.42 22.82 -1.48
C GLN A 20 -1.10 21.71 -2.50
N ALA A 21 0.16 21.25 -2.56
CA ALA A 21 0.55 20.18 -3.47
C ALA A 21 -0.06 18.85 -3.01
N ILE A 22 0.00 18.55 -1.72
CA ILE A 22 -0.65 17.36 -1.13
C ILE A 22 -2.17 17.47 -1.32
N ALA A 23 -2.78 18.62 -1.07
CA ALA A 23 -4.22 18.79 -1.24
C ALA A 23 -4.69 18.55 -2.69
N ALA A 24 -3.96 19.07 -3.67
CA ALA A 24 -4.24 18.86 -5.09
C ALA A 24 -4.08 17.37 -5.48
N HIS A 25 -3.06 16.71 -4.96
CA HIS A 25 -2.81 15.28 -5.20
C HIS A 25 -3.92 14.41 -4.58
N VAL A 26 -4.32 14.72 -3.34
CA VAL A 26 -5.45 14.06 -2.66
C VAL A 26 -6.74 14.19 -3.48
N LEU A 27 -7.05 15.38 -4.01
CA LEU A 27 -8.24 15.57 -4.85
C LEU A 27 -8.16 14.80 -6.17
N ARG A 28 -6.98 14.72 -6.78
CA ARG A 28 -6.73 13.92 -7.99
C ARG A 28 -7.04 12.45 -7.73
N LEU A 29 -6.52 11.88 -6.64
CA LEU A 29 -6.78 10.49 -6.26
C LEU A 29 -8.25 10.25 -5.91
N ALA A 30 -8.87 11.17 -5.17
CA ALA A 30 -10.29 11.08 -4.84
C ALA A 30 -11.20 11.08 -6.10
N ASN A 31 -10.71 11.64 -7.21
CA ASN A 31 -11.38 11.62 -8.51
C ASN A 31 -11.00 10.43 -9.41
N SER A 32 -10.12 9.55 -8.96
CA SER A 32 -9.68 8.39 -9.75
C SER A 32 -10.82 7.38 -9.98
N PRO A 33 -10.73 6.56 -11.05
CA PRO A 33 -11.73 5.52 -11.35
C PRO A 33 -11.97 4.52 -10.22
N LEU A 34 -11.00 4.33 -9.32
CA LEU A 34 -11.13 3.45 -8.16
C LEU A 34 -12.25 3.89 -7.21
N TYR A 35 -12.45 5.21 -7.07
CA TYR A 35 -13.51 5.79 -6.22
C TYR A 35 -14.77 6.15 -6.99
N ARG A 36 -14.74 6.17 -8.31
CA ARG A 36 -15.87 6.38 -9.25
C ARG A 36 -16.83 7.52 -8.84
N PRO A 37 -16.36 8.75 -8.64
CA PRO A 37 -17.28 9.85 -8.39
C PRO A 37 -18.12 10.12 -9.65
N ARG A 38 -19.46 10.25 -9.48
CA ARG A 38 -20.35 10.61 -10.60
C ARG A 38 -20.12 12.04 -11.09
N VAL A 39 -19.68 12.91 -10.19
CA VAL A 39 -19.33 14.30 -10.43
C VAL A 39 -17.96 14.54 -9.85
N PRO A 40 -17.06 15.25 -10.57
CA PRO A 40 -15.73 15.55 -10.05
C PRO A 40 -15.79 16.28 -8.69
N LEU A 41 -14.97 15.84 -7.77
CA LEU A 41 -14.82 16.45 -6.45
C LEU A 41 -13.86 17.64 -6.59
N VAL A 42 -14.31 18.82 -6.22
CA VAL A 42 -13.54 20.07 -6.37
C VAL A 42 -13.03 20.63 -5.03
N SER A 43 -13.38 19.97 -3.92
CA SER A 43 -12.93 20.37 -2.59
C SER A 43 -12.71 19.17 -1.67
N LEU A 44 -11.82 19.34 -0.67
CA LEU A 44 -11.59 18.33 0.36
C LEU A 44 -12.87 18.04 1.16
N GLN A 45 -13.72 19.03 1.38
CA GLN A 45 -14.99 18.84 2.07
C GLN A 45 -15.94 17.95 1.26
N GLN A 46 -15.99 18.10 -0.06
CA GLN A 46 -16.73 17.18 -0.93
C GLN A 46 -16.13 15.76 -0.91
N ALA A 47 -14.79 15.65 -0.90
CA ALA A 47 -14.11 14.37 -0.77
C ALA A 47 -14.47 13.66 0.55
N ILE A 48 -14.43 14.37 1.68
CA ILE A 48 -14.84 13.84 2.99
C ILE A 48 -16.32 13.40 2.96
N SER A 49 -17.20 14.24 2.44
CA SER A 49 -18.64 13.96 2.39
C SER A 49 -18.98 12.76 1.51
N ARG A 50 -18.23 12.56 0.42
CA ARG A 50 -18.48 11.52 -0.58
C ARG A 50 -17.77 10.20 -0.27
N LEU A 51 -16.51 10.26 0.10
CA LEU A 51 -15.64 9.08 0.30
C LEU A 51 -15.58 8.64 1.76
N GLY A 52 -15.93 9.55 2.66
CA GLY A 52 -15.75 9.37 4.09
C GLY A 52 -14.33 9.76 4.55
N LEU A 53 -14.20 9.93 5.86
CA LEU A 53 -12.94 10.36 6.49
C LEU A 53 -11.86 9.27 6.40
N THR A 54 -12.24 8.01 6.54
CA THR A 54 -11.33 6.86 6.47
C THR A 54 -10.62 6.80 5.13
N THR A 55 -11.37 6.81 4.02
CA THR A 55 -10.80 6.78 2.67
C THR A 55 -9.92 8.00 2.41
N LEU A 56 -10.30 9.18 2.91
CA LEU A 56 -9.47 10.37 2.76
C LEU A 56 -8.15 10.25 3.52
N ARG A 57 -8.15 9.64 4.72
CA ARG A 57 -6.91 9.34 5.47
C ARG A 57 -6.00 8.39 4.70
N GLU A 58 -6.54 7.31 4.14
CA GLU A 58 -5.78 6.38 3.29
C GLU A 58 -5.06 7.14 2.16
N ILE A 59 -5.79 8.01 1.45
CA ILE A 59 -5.24 8.82 0.36
C ILE A 59 -4.12 9.74 0.87
N VAL A 60 -4.34 10.44 1.98
CA VAL A 60 -3.35 11.37 2.56
C VAL A 60 -2.08 10.63 2.99
N ILE A 61 -2.21 9.49 3.64
CA ILE A 61 -1.07 8.66 4.04
C ILE A 61 -0.30 8.24 2.80
N THR A 62 -0.99 7.73 1.77
CA THR A 62 -0.39 7.29 0.51
C THR A 62 0.45 8.40 -0.12
N VAL A 63 -0.13 9.59 -0.31
CA VAL A 63 0.59 10.73 -0.90
C VAL A 63 1.78 11.19 -0.05
N SER A 64 1.61 11.22 1.28
CA SER A 64 2.68 11.64 2.19
C SER A 64 3.86 10.67 2.21
N MET A 65 3.59 9.39 2.08
CA MET A 65 4.63 8.35 2.05
C MET A 65 5.45 8.39 0.76
N GLN A 66 4.79 8.56 -0.38
CA GLN A 66 5.46 8.68 -1.67
C GLN A 66 6.56 9.74 -1.62
N SER A 67 6.22 10.94 -1.17
CA SER A 67 7.14 12.07 -1.17
C SER A 67 8.32 11.94 -0.20
N ARG A 68 8.15 11.19 0.89
CA ARG A 68 9.12 11.12 1.98
C ARG A 68 10.02 9.89 1.97
N LEU A 69 9.49 8.73 1.59
CA LEU A 69 10.19 7.45 1.70
C LEU A 69 10.61 6.88 0.36
N PHE A 70 9.88 7.17 -0.71
CA PHE A 70 10.15 6.60 -2.03
C PHE A 70 10.91 7.55 -2.97
N ASN A 71 11.49 8.64 -2.44
CA ASN A 71 12.32 9.56 -3.20
C ASN A 71 13.81 9.30 -2.93
N VAL A 72 14.32 8.19 -3.47
CA VAL A 72 15.73 7.77 -3.35
C VAL A 72 16.42 8.02 -4.68
N SER A 73 17.12 9.13 -4.82
CA SER A 73 17.70 9.57 -6.09
C SER A 73 18.69 8.55 -6.69
N SER A 74 19.51 7.90 -5.87
CA SER A 74 20.48 6.88 -6.32
C SER A 74 19.83 5.58 -6.80
N TYR A 75 18.57 5.32 -6.44
CA TYR A 75 17.78 4.14 -6.77
C TYR A 75 16.37 4.53 -7.22
N ALA A 76 16.28 5.56 -8.07
CA ALA A 76 15.00 6.16 -8.45
C ALA A 76 14.07 5.18 -9.21
N THR A 77 14.64 4.27 -10.00
CA THR A 77 13.89 3.25 -10.75
C THR A 77 13.31 2.21 -9.80
N GLU A 78 14.13 1.70 -8.90
CA GLU A 78 13.75 0.71 -7.88
C GLU A 78 12.71 1.31 -6.92
N ALA A 79 12.94 2.52 -6.43
CA ALA A 79 12.02 3.22 -5.54
C ALA A 79 10.64 3.44 -6.19
N ARG A 80 10.61 3.78 -7.49
CA ARG A 80 9.36 3.92 -8.25
C ARG A 80 8.63 2.58 -8.39
N ALA A 81 9.35 1.51 -8.71
CA ALA A 81 8.76 0.17 -8.82
C ALA A 81 8.19 -0.31 -7.48
N LEU A 82 8.94 -0.13 -6.39
CA LEU A 82 8.49 -0.43 -5.03
C LEU A 82 7.25 0.37 -4.63
N TRP A 83 7.21 1.66 -5.02
CA TRP A 83 6.04 2.50 -4.76
C TRP A 83 4.80 2.00 -5.49
N GLN A 84 4.90 1.74 -6.80
CA GLN A 84 3.80 1.20 -7.59
C GLN A 84 3.30 -0.12 -7.01
N HIS A 85 4.22 -1.03 -6.66
CA HIS A 85 3.88 -2.29 -6.02
C HIS A 85 3.13 -2.08 -4.70
N ALA A 86 3.61 -1.20 -3.81
CA ALA A 86 2.96 -0.91 -2.53
C ALA A 86 1.52 -0.39 -2.70
N VAL A 87 1.29 0.50 -3.68
CA VAL A 87 -0.05 1.04 -3.96
C VAL A 87 -0.99 -0.03 -4.53
N HIS A 88 -0.51 -0.88 -5.44
CA HIS A 88 -1.29 -2.00 -5.97
C HIS A 88 -1.65 -2.98 -4.84
N THR A 89 -0.68 -3.37 -4.01
CA THR A 89 -0.91 -4.26 -2.87
C THR A 89 -1.92 -3.67 -1.90
N ALA A 90 -1.81 -2.38 -1.55
CA ALA A 90 -2.79 -1.70 -0.69
C ALA A 90 -4.21 -1.74 -1.27
N ALA A 91 -4.36 -1.43 -2.56
CA ALA A 91 -5.65 -1.41 -3.22
C ALA A 91 -6.29 -2.81 -3.29
N TYR A 92 -5.51 -3.86 -3.62
CA TYR A 92 -5.99 -5.24 -3.60
C TYR A 92 -6.29 -5.73 -2.20
N ALA A 93 -5.43 -5.47 -1.21
CA ALA A 93 -5.67 -5.85 0.19
C ALA A 93 -7.00 -5.28 0.71
N ARG A 94 -7.29 -4.02 0.40
CA ARG A 94 -8.57 -3.38 0.73
C ARG A 94 -9.76 -4.08 0.06
N GLU A 95 -9.67 -4.42 -1.21
CA GLU A 95 -10.75 -5.08 -1.93
C GLU A 95 -10.96 -6.52 -1.46
N ILE A 96 -9.89 -7.26 -1.17
CA ILE A 96 -9.92 -8.59 -0.57
C ILE A 96 -10.59 -8.51 0.82
N ALA A 97 -10.13 -7.60 1.68
CA ALA A 97 -10.70 -7.41 3.02
C ALA A 97 -12.20 -7.07 2.98
N ARG A 98 -12.63 -6.25 2.00
CA ARG A 98 -14.04 -5.93 1.80
C ARG A 98 -14.87 -7.17 1.48
N ARG A 99 -14.38 -8.06 0.63
CA ARG A 99 -15.04 -9.33 0.30
C ARG A 99 -15.08 -10.27 1.50
N CYS A 100 -14.01 -10.34 2.27
CA CYS A 100 -13.91 -11.13 3.49
C CYS A 100 -14.64 -10.50 4.69
N ARG A 101 -15.29 -9.33 4.55
CA ARG A 101 -15.93 -8.56 5.63
C ARG A 101 -14.97 -8.26 6.80
N ARG A 102 -13.70 -7.98 6.46
CA ARG A 102 -12.65 -7.59 7.41
C ARG A 102 -12.44 -6.07 7.41
N ASN A 103 -11.61 -5.58 8.32
CA ASN A 103 -11.29 -4.16 8.41
C ASN A 103 -10.50 -3.71 7.16
N VAL A 104 -11.15 -2.91 6.32
CA VAL A 104 -10.59 -2.44 5.03
C VAL A 104 -9.49 -1.42 5.21
N GLU A 105 -9.54 -0.60 6.27
CA GLU A 105 -8.53 0.41 6.59
C GLU A 105 -7.22 -0.26 7.03
N VAL A 106 -7.32 -1.22 7.94
CA VAL A 106 -6.17 -2.01 8.39
C VAL A 106 -5.53 -2.79 7.24
N ALA A 107 -6.34 -3.41 6.38
CA ALA A 107 -5.85 -4.14 5.23
C ALA A 107 -5.17 -3.22 4.21
N PHE A 108 -5.73 -2.05 3.94
CA PHE A 108 -5.09 -1.05 3.08
C PHE A 108 -3.74 -0.62 3.63
N LEU A 109 -3.66 -0.28 4.92
CA LEU A 109 -2.40 0.10 5.57
C LEU A 109 -1.40 -1.05 5.59
N GLY A 110 -1.85 -2.27 5.88
CA GLY A 110 -1.01 -3.48 5.81
C GLY A 110 -0.39 -3.65 4.43
N GLY A 111 -1.20 -3.56 3.38
CA GLY A 111 -0.73 -3.64 1.99
C GLY A 111 0.19 -2.49 1.58
N LEU A 112 -0.07 -1.25 2.04
CA LEU A 112 0.77 -0.10 1.73
C LEU A 112 2.14 -0.17 2.42
N LEU A 113 2.18 -0.71 3.63
CA LEU A 113 3.36 -0.68 4.50
C LEU A 113 4.15 -1.98 4.50
N HIS A 114 3.63 -3.09 3.92
CA HIS A 114 4.27 -4.41 4.04
C HIS A 114 5.75 -4.40 3.66
N ASP A 115 6.09 -3.66 2.62
CA ASP A 115 7.42 -3.53 2.03
C ASP A 115 8.10 -2.17 2.26
N VAL A 116 7.57 -1.33 3.16
CA VAL A 116 8.08 0.04 3.40
C VAL A 116 9.55 0.06 3.88
N SER A 117 10.03 -1.05 4.41
CA SER A 117 11.44 -1.24 4.77
C SER A 117 12.37 -1.29 3.56
N LYS A 118 11.91 -1.70 2.38
CA LYS A 118 12.74 -1.74 1.15
C LYS A 118 13.27 -0.35 0.76
N PRO A 119 12.44 0.70 0.61
CA PRO A 119 12.96 2.04 0.36
C PRO A 119 13.86 2.57 1.50
N VAL A 120 13.61 2.19 2.76
CA VAL A 120 14.51 2.54 3.88
C VAL A 120 15.86 1.85 3.74
N LEU A 121 15.89 0.57 3.34
CA LEU A 121 17.12 -0.15 3.02
C LEU A 121 17.85 0.48 1.83
N LEU A 122 17.14 0.90 0.77
CA LEU A 122 17.76 1.62 -0.36
C LEU A 122 18.43 2.92 0.08
N LEU A 123 17.81 3.69 0.99
CA LEU A 123 18.44 4.88 1.56
C LEU A 123 19.74 4.54 2.31
N ALA A 124 19.70 3.51 3.16
CA ALA A 124 20.88 3.06 3.88
C ALA A 124 22.00 2.56 2.94
N LEU A 125 21.65 1.84 1.88
CA LEU A 125 22.60 1.40 0.86
C LEU A 125 23.17 2.57 0.05
N ALA A 126 22.38 3.59 -0.24
CA ALA A 126 22.84 4.82 -0.89
C ALA A 126 23.87 5.56 -0.01
N ASP A 127 23.61 5.65 1.30
CA ASP A 127 24.55 6.26 2.25
C ASP A 127 25.87 5.46 2.37
N LEU A 128 25.78 4.12 2.39
CA LEU A 128 26.96 3.25 2.39
C LEU A 128 27.77 3.39 1.10
N GLN A 129 27.10 3.43 -0.05
CA GLN A 129 27.76 3.62 -1.35
C GLN A 129 28.48 4.97 -1.43
N ALA A 130 27.90 6.03 -0.86
CA ALA A 130 28.55 7.35 -0.83
C ALA A 130 29.83 7.39 0.03
N GLN A 131 30.00 6.45 0.95
CA GLN A 131 31.19 6.36 1.82
C GLN A 131 32.26 5.39 1.29
N GLY A 132 31.91 4.54 0.32
CA GLY A 132 32.81 3.53 -0.25
C GLY A 132 33.41 3.97 -1.59
N PRO A 133 34.56 3.41 -1.97
CA PRO A 133 35.21 3.71 -3.26
C PRO A 133 34.54 3.00 -4.45
N GLU A 134 33.83 1.91 -4.21
CA GLU A 134 33.26 1.03 -5.23
C GLU A 134 31.72 1.02 -5.17
N PRO A 135 31.02 0.99 -6.31
CA PRO A 135 29.57 0.88 -6.32
C PRO A 135 29.11 -0.47 -5.79
N ILE A 136 28.01 -0.48 -5.03
CA ILE A 136 27.39 -1.72 -4.55
C ILE A 136 26.79 -2.46 -5.75
N PRO A 137 27.17 -3.73 -6.01
CA PRO A 137 26.63 -4.49 -7.14
C PRO A 137 25.09 -4.63 -7.03
N PRO A 138 24.34 -4.51 -8.14
CA PRO A 138 22.86 -4.63 -8.13
C PRO A 138 22.37 -5.93 -7.49
N ALA A 139 23.08 -7.05 -7.68
CA ALA A 139 22.72 -8.33 -7.04
C ALA A 139 22.78 -8.26 -5.51
N VAL A 140 23.72 -7.50 -4.94
CA VAL A 140 23.83 -7.30 -3.48
C VAL A 140 22.70 -6.42 -2.99
N VAL A 141 22.31 -5.39 -3.74
CA VAL A 141 21.15 -4.55 -3.41
C VAL A 141 19.88 -5.42 -3.38
N THR A 142 19.60 -6.18 -4.43
CA THR A 142 18.42 -7.07 -4.49
C THR A 142 18.43 -8.06 -3.33
N MET A 143 19.55 -8.73 -3.09
CA MET A 143 19.68 -9.69 -1.98
C MET A 143 19.42 -9.03 -0.62
N ALA A 144 19.92 -7.83 -0.40
CA ALA A 144 19.70 -7.11 0.87
C ALA A 144 18.21 -6.77 1.07
N LEU A 145 17.52 -6.33 0.01
CA LEU A 145 16.09 -6.07 0.06
C LEU A 145 15.30 -7.35 0.36
N ASP A 146 15.61 -8.45 -0.33
CA ASP A 146 14.87 -9.71 -0.18
C ASP A 146 15.06 -10.34 1.19
N VAL A 147 16.28 -10.33 1.71
CA VAL A 147 16.62 -11.02 2.98
C VAL A 147 16.17 -10.22 4.20
N TYR A 148 16.29 -8.89 4.17
CA TYR A 148 16.14 -8.09 5.39
C TYR A 148 14.82 -7.32 5.51
N HIS A 149 14.01 -7.19 4.43
CA HIS A 149 12.85 -6.30 4.46
C HIS A 149 11.83 -6.66 5.54
N THR A 150 11.52 -7.94 5.78
CA THR A 150 10.54 -8.34 6.81
C THR A 150 11.04 -8.05 8.22
N GLN A 151 12.34 -8.29 8.48
CA GLN A 151 12.96 -8.03 9.79
C GLN A 151 13.01 -6.52 10.07
N VAL A 152 13.46 -5.73 9.10
CA VAL A 152 13.48 -4.26 9.20
C VAL A 152 12.05 -3.73 9.26
N GLY A 153 11.11 -4.33 8.52
CA GLY A 153 9.68 -4.02 8.57
C GLY A 153 9.11 -4.19 9.98
N ALA A 154 9.40 -5.30 10.64
CA ALA A 154 8.98 -5.56 12.01
C ALA A 154 9.53 -4.51 12.99
N LEU A 155 10.81 -4.12 12.82
CA LEU A 155 11.43 -3.08 13.64
C LEU A 155 10.76 -1.71 13.43
N LEU A 156 10.51 -1.32 12.18
CA LEU A 156 9.83 -0.07 11.86
C LEU A 156 8.40 -0.07 12.42
N ALA A 157 7.67 -1.17 12.27
CA ALA A 157 6.31 -1.30 12.77
C ALA A 157 6.23 -1.08 14.29
N SER A 158 7.16 -1.66 15.04
CA SER A 158 7.25 -1.47 16.48
C SER A 158 7.64 -0.03 16.86
N THR A 159 8.61 0.55 16.16
CA THR A 159 9.08 1.92 16.37
C THR A 159 7.99 2.96 16.11
N TRP A 160 7.17 2.73 15.09
CA TRP A 160 6.07 3.63 14.73
C TRP A 160 4.79 3.38 15.52
N ALA A 161 4.80 2.41 16.44
CA ALA A 161 3.65 2.00 17.25
C ALA A 161 2.38 1.76 16.41
N LEU A 162 2.54 1.02 15.30
CA LEU A 162 1.45 0.68 14.39
C LEU A 162 0.47 -0.32 15.02
N PRO A 163 -0.78 -0.42 14.52
CA PRO A 163 -1.72 -1.46 14.92
C PRO A 163 -1.13 -2.87 14.75
N ALA A 164 -1.46 -3.77 15.66
CA ALA A 164 -0.89 -5.13 15.69
C ALA A 164 -1.12 -5.91 14.39
N GLU A 165 -2.27 -5.72 13.74
CA GLU A 165 -2.60 -6.31 12.45
C GLU A 165 -1.69 -5.81 11.32
N VAL A 166 -1.34 -4.52 11.33
CA VAL A 166 -0.39 -3.93 10.36
C VAL A 166 1.02 -4.45 10.64
N CYS A 167 1.40 -4.56 11.91
CA CYS A 167 2.69 -5.19 12.30
C CYS A 167 2.79 -6.63 11.79
N ALA A 168 1.71 -7.41 11.91
CA ALA A 168 1.65 -8.78 11.39
C ALA A 168 1.81 -8.82 9.87
N SER A 169 1.16 -7.91 9.15
CA SER A 169 1.31 -7.77 7.69
C SER A 169 2.74 -7.45 7.29
N MET A 170 3.41 -6.52 7.97
CA MET A 170 4.80 -6.13 7.66
C MET A 170 5.81 -7.23 7.96
N ALA A 171 5.63 -7.99 9.04
CA ALA A 171 6.58 -8.99 9.49
C ALA A 171 6.39 -10.38 8.85
N TYR A 172 5.16 -10.73 8.48
CA TYR A 172 4.78 -12.12 8.16
C TYR A 172 4.06 -12.31 6.83
N HIS A 173 4.02 -11.32 5.93
CA HIS A 173 3.31 -11.46 4.64
C HIS A 173 3.89 -12.57 3.73
N HIS A 174 5.13 -13.00 3.91
CA HIS A 174 5.69 -14.16 3.22
C HIS A 174 5.45 -15.49 3.94
N ASP A 175 5.24 -15.46 5.27
CA ASP A 175 4.92 -16.63 6.09
C ASP A 175 3.84 -16.26 7.12
N TYR A 176 2.62 -16.05 6.62
CA TYR A 176 1.49 -15.64 7.45
C TYR A 176 1.16 -16.66 8.54
N SER A 177 1.51 -17.94 8.33
CA SER A 177 1.24 -19.01 9.30
C SER A 177 2.13 -18.92 10.54
N ALA A 178 3.30 -18.30 10.43
CA ALA A 178 4.21 -18.06 11.53
C ALA A 178 3.83 -16.82 12.39
N ALA A 179 2.83 -16.04 11.97
CA ALA A 179 2.41 -14.86 12.72
C ALA A 179 1.82 -15.26 14.09
N PRO A 180 2.40 -14.78 15.22
CA PRO A 180 1.94 -15.15 16.57
C PRO A 180 0.56 -14.55 16.90
N ALA A 181 0.18 -13.49 16.20
CA ALA A 181 -1.11 -12.83 16.30
C ALA A 181 -1.52 -12.29 14.92
N HIS A 182 -2.82 -12.22 14.67
CA HIS A 182 -3.41 -11.69 13.43
C HIS A 182 -2.89 -12.34 12.13
N PRO A 183 -2.74 -13.68 12.05
CA PRO A 183 -2.28 -14.35 10.83
C PRO A 183 -3.17 -14.06 9.62
N GLU A 184 -4.43 -13.78 9.85
CA GLU A 184 -5.39 -13.41 8.81
C GLU A 184 -5.10 -12.04 8.17
N ALA A 185 -4.50 -11.09 8.90
CA ALA A 185 -4.07 -9.81 8.32
C ALA A 185 -2.84 -10.02 7.41
N ALA A 186 -1.88 -10.82 7.87
CA ALA A 186 -0.73 -11.23 7.08
C ALA A 186 -1.15 -12.05 5.83
N LEU A 187 -2.16 -12.94 5.95
CA LEU A 187 -2.70 -13.72 4.83
C LEU A 187 -3.35 -12.83 3.77
N VAL A 188 -4.16 -11.84 4.18
CA VAL A 188 -4.76 -10.87 3.24
C VAL A 188 -3.67 -10.10 2.49
N THR A 189 -2.62 -9.67 3.20
CA THR A 189 -1.49 -8.97 2.61
C THR A 189 -0.68 -9.87 1.69
N CYS A 190 -0.40 -11.12 2.08
CA CYS A 190 0.28 -12.12 1.26
C CYS A 190 -0.42 -12.34 -0.09
N LEU A 191 -1.75 -12.51 -0.07
CA LEU A 191 -2.51 -12.69 -1.29
C LEU A 191 -2.52 -11.42 -2.15
N ALA A 192 -2.69 -10.25 -1.53
CA ALA A 192 -2.68 -8.97 -2.23
C ALA A 192 -1.32 -8.68 -2.88
N ASP A 193 -0.23 -9.02 -2.21
CA ASP A 193 1.15 -8.93 -2.70
C ASP A 193 1.34 -9.78 -3.97
N ARG A 194 0.91 -11.07 -3.94
CA ARG A 194 0.98 -11.95 -5.10
C ARG A 194 0.19 -11.42 -6.30
N VAL A 195 -1.02 -10.91 -6.06
CA VAL A 195 -1.84 -10.32 -7.12
C VAL A 195 -1.17 -9.06 -7.67
N ALA A 196 -0.67 -8.17 -6.80
CA ALA A 196 0.02 -6.96 -7.20
C ALA A 196 1.30 -7.27 -8.00
N TYR A 197 2.08 -8.26 -7.57
CA TYR A 197 3.28 -8.70 -8.28
C TYR A 197 2.98 -9.16 -9.71
N ALA A 198 1.93 -9.98 -9.89
CA ALA A 198 1.52 -10.42 -11.22
C ALA A 198 1.04 -9.26 -12.12
N CYS A 199 0.45 -8.22 -11.53
CA CYS A 199 -0.07 -7.06 -12.24
C CYS A 199 1.02 -6.11 -12.77
N VAL A 200 2.22 -6.11 -12.19
CA VAL A 200 3.34 -5.25 -12.62
C VAL A 200 4.30 -5.94 -13.60
N GLN A 201 4.07 -7.21 -13.93
CA GLN A 201 4.86 -7.92 -14.94
C GLN A 201 4.53 -7.42 -16.35
N PRO A 202 5.50 -7.46 -17.30
CA PRO A 202 5.29 -7.03 -18.68
C PRO A 202 4.13 -7.76 -19.39
N GLU A 203 3.95 -9.04 -19.05
CA GLU A 203 2.83 -9.85 -19.51
C GLU A 203 2.01 -10.26 -18.29
N ILE A 204 0.81 -9.69 -18.17
CA ILE A 204 -0.09 -10.02 -17.06
C ILE A 204 -0.73 -11.37 -17.34
N VAL A 205 -0.33 -12.39 -16.58
CA VAL A 205 -0.92 -13.72 -16.63
C VAL A 205 -1.73 -13.95 -15.35
N PHE A 206 -3.04 -13.80 -15.42
CA PHE A 206 -3.93 -14.03 -14.28
C PHE A 206 -4.25 -15.51 -14.05
N GLU A 207 -4.03 -16.38 -15.05
CA GLU A 207 -4.40 -17.81 -14.98
C GLU A 207 -3.87 -18.51 -13.70
N PRO A 208 -2.59 -18.37 -13.31
CA PRO A 208 -2.11 -18.96 -12.07
C PRO A 208 -2.79 -18.42 -10.83
N LEU A 209 -3.20 -17.14 -10.85
CA LEU A 209 -3.85 -16.48 -9.71
C LEU A 209 -5.25 -17.02 -9.46
N TYR A 210 -6.02 -17.42 -10.50
CA TYR A 210 -7.34 -18.01 -10.30
C TYR A 210 -7.31 -19.28 -9.46
N HIS A 211 -6.18 -20.00 -9.45
CA HIS A 211 -5.98 -21.26 -8.74
C HIS A 211 -5.15 -21.12 -7.46
N ASP A 212 -4.82 -19.89 -7.03
CA ASP A 212 -4.06 -19.71 -5.79
C ASP A 212 -4.88 -20.21 -4.58
N PRO A 213 -4.32 -21.17 -3.79
CA PRO A 213 -5.04 -21.76 -2.67
C PRO A 213 -5.41 -20.77 -1.57
N LEU A 214 -4.78 -19.59 -1.53
CA LEU A 214 -5.07 -18.55 -0.54
C LEU A 214 -6.49 -17.99 -0.67
N TRP A 215 -7.08 -18.03 -1.88
CA TRP A 215 -8.48 -17.65 -2.05
C TRP A 215 -9.41 -18.50 -1.18
N THR A 216 -9.22 -19.82 -1.23
CA THR A 216 -10.03 -20.76 -0.43
C THR A 216 -9.81 -20.55 1.07
N GLN A 217 -8.59 -20.27 1.51
CA GLN A 217 -8.30 -19.99 2.92
C GLN A 217 -9.01 -18.72 3.42
N LEU A 218 -9.28 -17.77 2.52
CA LEU A 218 -10.04 -16.56 2.80
C LEU A 218 -11.56 -16.72 2.55
N ASN A 219 -12.04 -17.94 2.22
CA ASN A 219 -13.42 -18.24 1.83
C ASN A 219 -13.88 -17.39 0.62
N LEU A 220 -12.98 -17.15 -0.33
CA LEU A 220 -13.28 -16.51 -1.60
C LEU A 220 -13.41 -17.55 -2.71
N TYR A 221 -14.49 -17.48 -3.45
CA TYR A 221 -14.87 -18.39 -4.49
C TYR A 221 -14.62 -17.81 -5.90
N PRO A 222 -14.70 -18.59 -6.99
CA PRO A 222 -14.37 -18.13 -8.33
C PRO A 222 -15.00 -16.79 -8.73
N ASP A 223 -16.28 -16.59 -8.44
CA ASP A 223 -17.00 -15.33 -8.74
C ASP A 223 -16.40 -14.13 -7.99
N ASP A 224 -15.93 -14.34 -6.75
CA ASP A 224 -15.25 -13.30 -5.98
C ASP A 224 -13.89 -12.96 -6.58
N VAL A 225 -13.15 -13.97 -6.99
CA VAL A 225 -11.83 -13.83 -7.63
C VAL A 225 -11.96 -13.07 -8.94
N GLU A 226 -12.89 -13.47 -9.83
CA GLU A 226 -13.17 -12.79 -11.09
C GLU A 226 -13.53 -11.31 -10.85
N ALA A 227 -14.41 -11.04 -9.89
CA ALA A 227 -14.81 -9.67 -9.56
C ALA A 227 -13.67 -8.84 -8.96
N LEU A 228 -12.71 -9.44 -8.25
CA LEU A 228 -11.53 -8.78 -7.72
C LEU A 228 -10.53 -8.47 -8.83
N LEU A 229 -10.18 -9.46 -9.64
CA LEU A 229 -9.25 -9.29 -10.76
C LEU A 229 -9.83 -8.36 -11.84
N GLY A 230 -11.15 -8.36 -12.04
CA GLY A 230 -11.84 -7.41 -12.91
C GLY A 230 -11.70 -5.92 -12.51
N LYS A 231 -11.23 -5.62 -11.28
CA LYS A 231 -10.89 -4.26 -10.85
C LYS A 231 -9.49 -3.81 -11.26
N HIS A 232 -8.70 -4.67 -11.88
CA HIS A 232 -7.31 -4.41 -12.22
C HIS A 232 -7.10 -3.05 -12.89
N GLN A 233 -7.82 -2.75 -13.98
CA GLN A 233 -7.67 -1.48 -14.67
C GLN A 233 -7.91 -0.25 -13.78
N ALA A 234 -8.92 -0.30 -12.92
CA ALA A 234 -9.20 0.80 -12.00
C ALA A 234 -8.10 0.97 -10.95
N ILE A 235 -7.48 -0.13 -10.52
CA ILE A 235 -6.36 -0.13 -9.56
C ILE A 235 -5.09 0.42 -10.23
N VAL A 236 -4.79 0.02 -11.48
CA VAL A 236 -3.67 0.57 -12.25
C VAL A 236 -3.81 2.09 -12.41
N GLN A 237 -4.97 2.57 -12.87
CA GLN A 237 -5.22 3.99 -13.02
C GLN A 237 -5.14 4.76 -11.69
N PHE A 238 -5.51 4.13 -10.59
CA PHE A 238 -5.31 4.70 -9.26
C PHE A 238 -3.82 4.82 -8.92
N ALA A 239 -3.03 3.78 -9.15
CA ALA A 239 -1.59 3.80 -8.91
C ALA A 239 -0.86 4.83 -9.79
N GLU A 240 -1.24 4.94 -11.07
CA GLU A 240 -0.72 5.95 -11.99
C GLU A 240 -1.06 7.38 -11.58
N ALA A 241 -2.26 7.61 -11.01
CA ALA A 241 -2.66 8.92 -10.53
C ALA A 241 -1.87 9.40 -9.31
N ILE A 242 -1.23 8.47 -8.59
CA ILE A 242 -0.34 8.76 -7.45
C ILE A 242 1.10 9.00 -7.92
N GLY A 243 1.57 8.26 -8.92
CA GLY A 243 2.95 8.29 -9.44
C GLY A 243 3.25 9.51 -10.25
#